data_5d9d08d40f05614a11cc017689d2b44b
#
_entry.id   5d9d08d40f05614a11cc017689d2b44b
#
_cell.length_a   1.000
_cell.length_b   1.000
_cell.length_c   1.000
_cell.angle_alpha   90.00
_cell.angle_beta   90.00
_cell.angle_gamma   90.00
#
_symmetry.space_group_name_H-M   'P 1'
#
loop_
_entity.id
_entity.type
_entity.pdbx_description
1 polymer ?
#
loop_
_entity_poly.entity_id
_entity_poly.type
_entity_poly.pdbx_seq_one_letter_code
_entity_poly.pdbx_strand_id
1 'polypeptide(L)'
;VRSLASVPNEARVLVVDAESTDATASLARERGARVVVWPWAGFVATRRYALALVDGPWTFMLDADESLDATLRVALAALEPPDDVDAYAIPRTTYFCGSPIRYGTWGADAPVRLFRTQRATLVAEPAAGGSAELHERWSVPGHVGSINGTLVHDSYPTFASYRAKFARYTSLEAAGMRGSAPALARAIAVAALRAPWYLIVRSGWRDGWRGAFLAFSSAAYPMVVAWKAWRRA
;
A
#
# COMPACT_ATOMS: atom_id res chain seq x y z
N VAL A 1 8.63 5.06 13.33
CA VAL A 1 8.29 5.72 14.62
C VAL A 1 6.88 6.27 14.62
N ARG A 2 6.44 7.04 13.57
CA ARG A 2 5.06 7.60 13.47
C ARG A 2 3.98 6.50 13.51
N SER A 3 4.15 5.42 12.75
CA SER A 3 3.24 4.27 12.72
C SER A 3 2.98 3.70 14.11
N LEU A 4 4.05 3.35 14.83
CA LEU A 4 3.96 2.81 16.19
C LEU A 4 3.32 3.78 17.21
N ALA A 5 3.61 5.08 17.09
CA ALA A 5 3.03 6.10 17.97
C ALA A 5 1.52 6.30 17.75
N SER A 6 0.99 5.88 16.61
CA SER A 6 -0.43 6.00 16.28
C SER A 6 -1.28 4.81 16.75
N VAL A 7 -0.67 3.67 17.06
CA VAL A 7 -1.37 2.46 17.49
C VAL A 7 -1.92 2.63 18.92
N PRO A 8 -3.11 2.07 19.26
CA PRO A 8 -3.60 2.03 20.64
C PRO A 8 -2.59 1.35 21.58
N ASN A 9 -2.49 1.84 22.82
CA ASN A 9 -1.51 1.35 23.79
C ASN A 9 -1.75 -0.10 24.22
N GLU A 10 -2.99 -0.56 24.12
CA GLU A 10 -3.45 -1.90 24.49
C GLU A 10 -3.11 -2.95 23.42
N ALA A 11 -2.73 -2.51 22.23
CA ALA A 11 -2.42 -3.42 21.13
C ALA A 11 -1.06 -4.10 21.33
N ARG A 12 -1.03 -5.41 21.15
CA ARG A 12 0.24 -6.15 21.06
C ARG A 12 0.86 -5.91 19.69
N VAL A 13 2.04 -5.33 19.65
CA VAL A 13 2.71 -4.94 18.39
C VAL A 13 3.80 -5.93 18.03
N LEU A 14 3.71 -6.48 16.81
CA LEU A 14 4.78 -7.25 16.16
C LEU A 14 5.37 -6.42 15.02
N VAL A 15 6.68 -6.26 15.02
CA VAL A 15 7.42 -5.64 13.91
C VAL A 15 8.29 -6.71 13.26
N VAL A 16 8.10 -6.91 11.97
CA VAL A 16 9.01 -7.72 11.14
C VAL A 16 9.94 -6.75 10.43
N ASP A 17 11.20 -6.76 10.86
CA ASP A 17 12.23 -5.87 10.37
C ASP A 17 13.06 -6.55 9.26
N ALA A 18 13.11 -5.95 8.10
CA ALA A 18 13.81 -6.48 6.94
C ALA A 18 15.30 -6.06 6.93
N GLU A 19 16.00 -6.31 8.05
CA GLU A 19 17.43 -6.00 8.24
C GLU A 19 17.72 -4.49 8.09
N SER A 20 16.89 -3.64 8.73
CA SER A 20 17.12 -2.20 8.74
C SER A 20 18.50 -1.85 9.30
N THR A 21 19.20 -0.97 8.60
CA THR A 21 20.54 -0.50 9.00
C THR A 21 20.49 0.76 9.87
N ASP A 22 19.30 1.28 10.15
CA ASP A 22 19.05 2.43 11.00
C ASP A 22 18.48 2.03 12.38
N ALA A 23 18.06 3.01 13.18
CA ALA A 23 17.52 2.78 14.52
C ALA A 23 16.08 2.19 14.53
N THR A 24 15.54 1.67 13.43
CA THR A 24 14.15 1.19 13.34
C THR A 24 13.87 0.09 14.36
N ALA A 25 14.69 -0.95 14.41
CA ALA A 25 14.50 -2.08 15.32
C ALA A 25 14.64 -1.70 16.80
N SER A 26 15.61 -0.85 17.16
CA SER A 26 15.80 -0.38 18.55
C SER A 26 14.64 0.49 19.02
N LEU A 27 14.22 1.46 18.20
CA LEU A 27 13.08 2.32 18.50
C LEU A 27 11.75 1.56 18.60
N ALA A 28 11.59 0.46 17.86
CA ALA A 28 10.42 -0.39 17.99
C ALA A 28 10.42 -1.15 19.35
N ARG A 29 11.56 -1.71 19.74
CA ARG A 29 11.70 -2.40 21.05
C ARG A 29 11.50 -1.45 22.23
N GLU A 30 12.04 -0.25 22.17
CA GLU A 30 11.85 0.81 23.18
C GLU A 30 10.37 1.17 23.39
N ARG A 31 9.53 0.95 22.38
CA ARG A 31 8.06 1.12 22.46
C ARG A 31 7.30 -0.15 22.83
N GLY A 32 7.99 -1.18 23.29
CA GLY A 32 7.40 -2.44 23.72
C GLY A 32 6.99 -3.39 22.59
N ALA A 33 7.39 -3.13 21.35
CA ALA A 33 7.08 -4.04 20.26
C ALA A 33 7.97 -5.30 20.30
N ARG A 34 7.36 -6.45 19.99
CA ARG A 34 8.10 -7.66 19.63
C ARG A 34 8.73 -7.45 18.27
N VAL A 35 10.05 -7.43 18.17
CA VAL A 35 10.77 -7.25 16.89
C VAL A 35 11.39 -8.57 16.46
N VAL A 36 11.05 -9.00 15.24
CA VAL A 36 11.66 -10.17 14.57
C VAL A 36 12.39 -9.67 13.33
N VAL A 37 13.68 -9.97 13.26
CA VAL A 37 14.47 -9.66 12.06
C VAL A 37 14.30 -10.79 11.06
N TRP A 38 13.93 -10.44 9.83
CA TRP A 38 13.68 -11.38 8.74
C TRP A 38 14.27 -10.81 7.44
N PRO A 39 15.18 -11.52 6.77
CA PRO A 39 15.76 -11.05 5.51
C PRO A 39 14.67 -10.70 4.49
N TRP A 40 14.89 -9.63 3.73
CA TRP A 40 13.92 -9.21 2.72
C TRP A 40 13.67 -10.31 1.67
N ALA A 41 12.48 -10.88 1.66
CA ALA A 41 12.05 -11.94 0.75
C ALA A 41 10.90 -11.51 -0.20
N GLY A 42 10.66 -10.20 -0.32
CA GLY A 42 9.52 -9.62 -1.04
C GLY A 42 8.33 -9.31 -0.11
N PHE A 43 7.38 -8.53 -0.59
CA PHE A 43 6.23 -8.09 0.19
C PHE A 43 5.33 -9.26 0.61
N VAL A 44 5.03 -10.15 -0.33
CA VAL A 44 4.15 -11.31 -0.11
C VAL A 44 4.72 -12.26 0.94
N ALA A 45 5.98 -12.66 0.78
CA ALA A 45 6.64 -13.59 1.70
C ALA A 45 6.76 -12.99 3.11
N THR A 46 7.18 -11.73 3.21
CA THR A 46 7.32 -11.02 4.49
C THR A 46 5.98 -10.87 5.22
N ARG A 47 4.89 -10.53 4.51
CA ARG A 47 3.55 -10.41 5.12
C ARG A 47 2.99 -11.75 5.55
N ARG A 48 3.19 -12.82 4.79
CA ARG A 48 2.81 -14.19 5.20
C ARG A 48 3.57 -14.65 6.42
N TYR A 49 4.87 -14.39 6.47
CA TYR A 49 5.70 -14.68 7.64
C TYR A 49 5.23 -13.90 8.87
N ALA A 50 4.96 -12.60 8.72
CA ALA A 50 4.43 -11.77 9.80
C ALA A 50 3.11 -12.31 10.35
N LEU A 51 2.17 -12.69 9.48
CA LEU A 51 0.89 -13.26 9.90
C LEU A 51 1.06 -14.58 10.65
N ALA A 52 1.98 -15.44 10.21
CA ALA A 52 2.24 -16.73 10.87
C ALA A 52 2.80 -16.59 12.31
N LEU A 53 3.33 -15.42 12.66
CA LEU A 53 3.85 -15.12 14.00
C LEU A 53 2.79 -14.52 14.94
N VAL A 54 1.60 -14.23 14.42
CA VAL A 54 0.51 -13.65 15.22
C VAL A 54 -0.31 -14.76 15.87
N ASP A 55 -0.49 -14.68 17.18
CA ASP A 55 -1.26 -15.61 18.02
C ASP A 55 -2.62 -15.05 18.47
N GLY A 56 -2.93 -13.80 18.12
CA GLY A 56 -4.18 -13.13 18.48
C GLY A 56 -5.35 -13.48 17.56
N PRO A 57 -6.62 -13.35 18.02
CA PRO A 57 -7.80 -13.63 17.21
C PRO A 57 -7.99 -12.63 16.07
N TRP A 58 -7.51 -11.40 16.23
CA TRP A 58 -7.56 -10.33 15.24
C TRP A 58 -6.18 -9.79 14.93
N THR A 59 -5.95 -9.49 13.66
CA THR A 59 -4.71 -8.84 13.16
C THR A 59 -5.06 -7.51 12.53
N PHE A 60 -4.37 -6.46 12.96
CA PHE A 60 -4.34 -5.17 12.27
C PHE A 60 -3.01 -5.04 11.53
N MET A 61 -3.07 -5.03 10.20
CA MET A 61 -1.88 -4.89 9.36
C MET A 61 -1.62 -3.42 9.04
N LEU A 62 -0.45 -2.93 9.45
CA LEU A 62 -0.03 -1.54 9.28
C LEU A 62 1.32 -1.50 8.58
N ASP A 63 1.41 -0.76 7.49
CA ASP A 63 2.68 -0.52 6.79
C ASP A 63 3.51 0.56 7.52
N ALA A 64 4.84 0.53 7.36
CA ALA A 64 5.75 1.43 8.08
C ALA A 64 5.55 2.92 7.71
N ASP A 65 4.99 3.21 6.54
CA ASP A 65 4.65 4.55 6.06
C ASP A 65 3.16 4.92 6.27
N GLU A 66 2.42 4.08 7.02
CA GLU A 66 1.04 4.35 7.42
C GLU A 66 0.96 4.74 8.91
N SER A 67 -0.05 5.52 9.28
CA SER A 67 -0.42 5.83 10.66
C SER A 67 -1.92 6.02 10.79
N LEU A 68 -2.45 5.74 11.97
CA LEU A 68 -3.85 5.96 12.29
C LEU A 68 -4.09 7.45 12.54
N ASP A 69 -5.21 8.00 12.04
CA ASP A 69 -5.70 9.27 12.54
C ASP A 69 -6.32 9.11 13.95
N ALA A 70 -6.61 10.21 14.61
CA ALA A 70 -7.16 10.20 15.97
C ALA A 70 -8.51 9.46 16.04
N THR A 71 -9.35 9.61 15.02
CA THR A 71 -10.67 8.96 14.94
C THR A 71 -10.54 7.45 14.81
N LEU A 72 -9.68 6.96 13.91
CA LEU A 72 -9.44 5.53 13.73
C LEU A 72 -8.82 4.90 14.99
N ARG A 73 -7.89 5.61 15.63
CA ARG A 73 -7.27 5.14 16.87
C ARG A 73 -8.30 4.91 17.97
N VAL A 74 -9.21 5.86 18.17
CA VAL A 74 -10.30 5.74 19.16
C VAL A 74 -11.26 4.62 18.77
N ALA A 75 -11.67 4.57 17.50
CA ALA A 75 -12.58 3.54 17.00
C ALA A 75 -12.01 2.13 17.16
N LEU A 76 -10.72 1.94 16.90
CA LEU A 76 -10.03 0.64 17.09
C LEU A 76 -9.91 0.25 18.56
N ALA A 77 -9.63 1.21 19.46
CA ALA A 77 -9.52 0.94 20.89
C ALA A 77 -10.87 0.54 21.52
N ALA A 78 -11.99 1.04 20.98
CA ALA A 78 -13.35 0.76 21.44
C ALA A 78 -14.05 -0.34 20.62
N LEU A 79 -13.37 -0.98 19.67
CA LEU A 79 -13.99 -1.92 18.76
C LEU A 79 -14.31 -3.25 19.43
N GLU A 80 -15.59 -3.60 19.46
CA GLU A 80 -16.11 -4.91 19.80
C GLU A 80 -16.67 -5.55 18.51
N PRO A 81 -15.87 -6.36 17.81
CA PRO A 81 -16.29 -6.90 16.52
C PRO A 81 -17.46 -7.87 16.66
N PRO A 82 -18.58 -7.68 15.92
CA PRO A 82 -19.66 -8.67 15.86
C PRO A 82 -19.16 -10.04 15.33
N ASP A 83 -19.87 -11.10 15.72
CA ASP A 83 -19.45 -12.47 15.37
C ASP A 83 -19.52 -12.76 13.87
N ASP A 84 -20.41 -12.09 13.15
CA ASP A 84 -20.63 -12.21 11.70
C ASP A 84 -19.65 -11.39 10.87
N VAL A 85 -18.82 -10.53 11.49
CA VAL A 85 -17.80 -9.74 10.79
C VAL A 85 -16.45 -10.45 10.80
N ASP A 86 -15.85 -10.59 9.65
CA ASP A 86 -14.55 -11.24 9.48
C ASP A 86 -13.38 -10.28 9.24
N ALA A 87 -13.68 -9.09 8.73
CA ALA A 87 -12.68 -8.06 8.49
C ALA A 87 -13.30 -6.66 8.44
N TYR A 88 -12.43 -5.66 8.43
CA TYR A 88 -12.78 -4.26 8.21
C TYR A 88 -11.91 -3.67 7.10
N ALA A 89 -12.58 -3.04 6.13
CA ALA A 89 -11.95 -2.17 5.17
C ALA A 89 -11.80 -0.77 5.79
N ILE A 90 -10.62 -0.20 5.70
CA ILE A 90 -10.30 1.07 6.37
C ILE A 90 -9.95 2.11 5.31
N PRO A 91 -10.68 3.24 5.26
CA PRO A 91 -10.32 4.34 4.36
C PRO A 91 -8.87 4.75 4.52
N ARG A 92 -8.19 5.00 3.39
CA ARG A 92 -6.80 5.42 3.38
C ARG A 92 -6.62 6.69 2.57
N THR A 93 -5.98 7.69 3.18
CA THR A 93 -5.62 8.93 2.52
C THR A 93 -4.12 8.95 2.23
N THR A 94 -3.76 8.91 0.97
CA THR A 94 -2.36 9.01 0.53
C THR A 94 -1.92 10.46 0.52
N TYR A 95 -0.73 10.72 1.10
CA TYR A 95 -0.08 12.02 1.05
C TYR A 95 1.00 12.05 -0.02
N PHE A 96 1.03 13.13 -0.78
CA PHE A 96 2.05 13.38 -1.79
C PHE A 96 2.63 14.78 -1.57
N CYS A 97 3.95 14.86 -1.31
CA CYS A 97 4.65 16.11 -1.03
C CYS A 97 3.92 16.98 0.01
N GLY A 98 3.57 16.35 1.16
CA GLY A 98 2.97 17.01 2.32
C GLY A 98 1.48 17.39 2.18
N SER A 99 0.78 16.95 1.11
CA SER A 99 -0.66 17.22 0.95
C SER A 99 -1.45 15.95 0.69
N PRO A 100 -2.67 15.84 1.24
CA PRO A 100 -3.54 14.71 0.98
C PRO A 100 -4.03 14.72 -0.46
N ILE A 101 -4.08 13.56 -1.08
CA ILE A 101 -4.66 13.33 -2.40
C ILE A 101 -6.05 12.75 -2.22
N ARG A 102 -7.06 13.46 -2.73
CA ARG A 102 -8.48 13.12 -2.56
C ARG A 102 -9.16 12.67 -3.86
N TYR A 103 -8.55 12.95 -4.98
CA TYR A 103 -9.12 12.72 -6.31
C TYR A 103 -8.19 11.89 -7.19
N GLY A 104 -8.58 11.67 -8.43
CA GLY A 104 -7.78 10.91 -9.36
C GLY A 104 -7.77 9.41 -9.05
N THR A 105 -6.67 8.76 -9.33
CA THR A 105 -6.46 7.31 -9.11
C THR A 105 -6.11 6.96 -7.67
N TRP A 106 -5.68 7.93 -6.88
CA TRP A 106 -5.19 7.74 -5.51
C TRP A 106 -6.16 8.27 -4.44
N GLY A 107 -7.29 8.86 -4.88
CA GLY A 107 -8.20 9.60 -4.00
C GLY A 107 -9.20 8.77 -3.21
N ALA A 108 -9.42 7.52 -3.56
CA ALA A 108 -10.37 6.66 -2.86
C ALA A 108 -9.80 5.25 -2.78
N ASP A 109 -9.36 4.88 -1.61
CA ASP A 109 -8.83 3.56 -1.32
C ASP A 109 -9.24 3.13 0.09
N ALA A 110 -9.68 1.90 0.24
CA ALA A 110 -10.09 1.33 1.50
C ALA A 110 -9.65 -0.15 1.56
N PRO A 111 -8.36 -0.42 1.79
CA PRO A 111 -7.87 -1.78 1.90
C PRO A 111 -8.41 -2.47 3.15
N VAL A 112 -8.55 -3.79 3.10
CA VAL A 112 -8.75 -4.62 4.28
C VAL A 112 -7.47 -4.57 5.12
N ARG A 113 -7.57 -4.07 6.36
CA ARG A 113 -6.42 -3.89 7.27
C ARG A 113 -6.62 -4.54 8.64
N LEU A 114 -7.86 -4.72 9.08
CA LEU A 114 -8.20 -5.46 10.30
C LEU A 114 -8.99 -6.71 9.90
N PHE A 115 -8.59 -7.88 10.40
CA PHE A 115 -9.22 -9.14 10.02
C PHE A 115 -9.03 -10.23 11.10
N ARG A 116 -9.94 -11.21 11.11
CA ARG A 116 -9.76 -12.43 11.93
C ARG A 116 -8.54 -13.18 11.42
N THR A 117 -7.54 -13.36 12.30
CA THR A 117 -6.20 -13.87 11.96
C THR A 117 -6.27 -15.19 11.17
N GLN A 118 -7.10 -16.12 11.62
CA GLN A 118 -7.20 -17.47 11.04
C GLN A 118 -8.05 -17.54 9.77
N ARG A 119 -8.77 -16.46 9.40
CA ARG A 119 -9.66 -16.42 8.23
C ARG A 119 -9.09 -15.62 7.06
N ALA A 120 -8.01 -14.90 7.29
CA ALA A 120 -7.40 -14.05 6.27
C ALA A 120 -6.42 -14.82 5.39
N THR A 121 -6.48 -14.55 4.10
CA THR A 121 -5.53 -15.06 3.11
C THR A 121 -4.91 -13.88 2.36
N LEU A 122 -3.61 -13.89 2.20
CA LEU A 122 -2.92 -12.92 1.36
C LEU A 122 -2.96 -13.38 -0.09
N VAL A 123 -3.77 -12.68 -0.90
CA VAL A 123 -3.89 -12.89 -2.34
C VAL A 123 -2.91 -11.97 -3.04
N ALA A 124 -2.08 -12.54 -3.91
CA ALA A 124 -1.12 -11.82 -4.73
C ALA A 124 -1.35 -12.21 -6.19
N GLU A 125 -1.95 -11.31 -6.95
CA GLU A 125 -2.25 -11.53 -8.36
C GLU A 125 -1.40 -10.59 -9.22
N PRO A 126 -0.65 -11.10 -10.21
CA PRO A 126 0.08 -10.22 -11.10
C PRO A 126 -0.89 -9.40 -11.95
N ALA A 127 -0.79 -8.08 -11.90
CA ALA A 127 -1.54 -7.21 -12.79
C ALA A 127 -1.03 -7.42 -14.24
N ALA A 128 -1.88 -7.94 -15.14
CA ALA A 128 -1.64 -8.03 -16.58
C ALA A 128 -0.22 -8.50 -16.98
N GLY A 129 0.34 -9.47 -16.26
CA GLY A 129 1.69 -10.01 -16.53
C GLY A 129 2.83 -9.33 -15.76
N GLY A 130 2.52 -8.40 -14.84
CA GLY A 130 3.49 -7.77 -13.94
C GLY A 130 3.85 -8.63 -12.73
N SER A 131 4.53 -8.02 -11.77
CA SER A 131 4.93 -8.70 -10.53
C SER A 131 3.76 -8.82 -9.55
N ALA A 132 3.49 -10.04 -9.06
CA ALA A 132 2.52 -10.29 -7.99
C ALA A 132 2.92 -9.61 -6.65
N GLU A 133 4.18 -9.23 -6.50
CA GLU A 133 4.73 -8.61 -5.30
C GLU A 133 4.19 -7.19 -5.02
N LEU A 134 3.60 -6.53 -6.02
CA LEU A 134 3.12 -5.15 -5.91
C LEU A 134 1.59 -5.04 -5.85
N HIS A 135 0.86 -6.17 -5.99
CA HIS A 135 -0.59 -6.21 -6.08
C HIS A 135 -1.19 -7.21 -5.10
N GLU A 136 -0.63 -7.25 -3.89
CA GLU A 136 -1.14 -8.10 -2.83
C GLU A 136 -2.26 -7.41 -2.05
N ARG A 137 -3.24 -8.21 -1.63
CA ARG A 137 -4.36 -7.76 -0.78
C ARG A 137 -4.78 -8.85 0.19
N TRP A 138 -5.25 -8.43 1.35
CA TRP A 138 -5.89 -9.35 2.29
C TRP A 138 -7.32 -9.66 1.83
N SER A 139 -7.67 -10.92 1.88
CA SER A 139 -9.00 -11.44 1.54
C SER A 139 -9.51 -12.29 2.67
N VAL A 140 -10.81 -12.19 2.96
CA VAL A 140 -11.52 -13.01 3.91
C VAL A 140 -12.76 -13.62 3.24
N PRO A 141 -13.21 -14.81 3.63
CA PRO A 141 -14.36 -15.47 2.99
C PRO A 141 -15.72 -14.88 3.40
N GLY A 142 -15.79 -14.06 4.43
CA GLY A 142 -17.04 -13.58 5.03
C GLY A 142 -17.24 -12.06 4.93
N HIS A 143 -18.02 -11.53 5.87
CA HIS A 143 -18.46 -10.15 5.87
C HIS A 143 -17.30 -9.18 6.17
N VAL A 144 -17.17 -8.14 5.33
CA VAL A 144 -16.22 -7.04 5.51
C VAL A 144 -16.99 -5.79 5.94
N GLY A 145 -16.81 -5.41 7.19
CA GLY A 145 -17.37 -4.19 7.76
C GLY A 145 -16.55 -2.93 7.41
N SER A 146 -17.02 -1.82 7.91
CA SER A 146 -16.31 -0.53 7.86
C SER A 146 -16.08 0.00 9.26
N ILE A 147 -15.04 0.81 9.44
CA ILE A 147 -14.71 1.47 10.70
C ILE A 147 -14.50 2.96 10.47
N ASN A 148 -14.88 3.78 11.44
CA ASN A 148 -14.69 5.22 11.34
C ASN A 148 -13.22 5.61 11.50
N GLY A 149 -12.81 6.64 10.75
CA GLY A 149 -11.45 7.15 10.74
C GLY A 149 -10.69 6.75 9.48
N THR A 150 -9.42 7.10 9.42
CA THR A 150 -8.62 7.02 8.20
C THR A 150 -7.17 6.63 8.51
N LEU A 151 -6.60 5.79 7.67
CA LEU A 151 -5.16 5.60 7.59
C LEU A 151 -4.53 6.77 6.84
N VAL A 152 -3.56 7.40 7.47
CA VAL A 152 -2.68 8.40 6.84
C VAL A 152 -1.50 7.66 6.22
N HIS A 153 -1.39 7.68 4.90
CA HIS A 153 -0.35 6.99 4.15
C HIS A 153 0.65 8.01 3.57
N ASP A 154 1.77 8.21 4.25
CA ASP A 154 2.80 9.19 3.88
C ASP A 154 3.89 8.56 3.00
N SER A 155 3.46 7.97 1.89
CA SER A 155 4.33 7.22 0.98
C SER A 155 5.37 8.07 0.26
N TYR A 156 5.06 9.35 0.04
CA TYR A 156 5.85 10.21 -0.83
C TYR A 156 6.04 11.60 -0.21
N PRO A 157 6.84 11.69 0.87
CA PRO A 157 7.08 12.96 1.55
C PRO A 157 7.78 13.99 0.64
N THR A 158 8.55 13.52 -0.35
CA THR A 158 9.24 14.37 -1.32
C THR A 158 9.09 13.86 -2.74
N PHE A 159 9.28 14.75 -3.71
CA PHE A 159 9.33 14.37 -5.13
C PHE A 159 10.49 13.41 -5.45
N ALA A 160 11.61 13.54 -4.74
CA ALA A 160 12.75 12.63 -4.89
C ALA A 160 12.41 11.20 -4.45
N SER A 161 11.69 11.05 -3.31
CA SER A 161 11.23 9.73 -2.84
C SER A 161 10.24 9.09 -3.82
N TYR A 162 9.34 9.90 -4.41
CA TYR A 162 8.45 9.43 -5.47
C TYR A 162 9.22 8.90 -6.69
N ARG A 163 10.16 9.68 -7.21
CA ARG A 163 10.98 9.28 -8.37
C ARG A 163 11.73 7.97 -8.12
N ALA A 164 12.32 7.83 -6.94
CA ALA A 164 13.05 6.62 -6.57
C ALA A 164 12.12 5.39 -6.53
N LYS A 165 10.96 5.49 -5.86
CA LYS A 165 9.95 4.42 -5.83
C LYS A 165 9.41 4.11 -7.23
N PHE A 166 9.06 5.13 -8.02
CA PHE A 166 8.58 4.97 -9.40
C PHE A 166 9.58 4.23 -10.28
N ALA A 167 10.86 4.62 -10.22
CA ALA A 167 11.93 3.97 -10.98
C ALA A 167 12.12 2.51 -10.55
N ARG A 168 12.11 2.23 -9.24
CA ARG A 168 12.24 0.88 -8.67
C ARG A 168 11.07 -0.01 -9.09
N TYR A 169 9.83 0.43 -8.89
CA TYR A 169 8.64 -0.38 -9.14
C TYR A 169 8.43 -0.65 -10.64
N THR A 170 8.61 0.36 -11.50
CA THR A 170 8.58 0.13 -12.95
C THR A 170 9.68 -0.82 -13.43
N SER A 171 10.82 -0.91 -12.74
CA SER A 171 11.87 -1.88 -13.06
C SER A 171 11.53 -3.30 -12.58
N LEU A 172 10.93 -3.42 -11.40
CA LEU A 172 10.47 -4.71 -10.86
C LEU A 172 9.37 -5.32 -11.73
N GLU A 173 8.38 -4.54 -12.11
CA GLU A 173 7.31 -5.04 -13.01
C GLU A 173 7.86 -5.40 -14.39
N ALA A 174 8.72 -4.55 -14.98
CA ALA A 174 9.32 -4.84 -16.27
C ALA A 174 10.19 -6.11 -16.27
N ALA A 175 10.74 -6.51 -15.13
CA ALA A 175 11.56 -7.71 -15.03
C ALA A 175 10.76 -9.01 -15.28
N GLY A 176 9.48 -9.02 -14.94
CA GLY A 176 8.57 -10.15 -15.16
C GLY A 176 7.87 -10.16 -16.53
N MET A 177 8.10 -9.15 -17.38
CA MET A 177 7.39 -8.98 -18.65
C MET A 177 8.29 -9.27 -19.86
N ARG A 178 7.69 -9.87 -20.90
CA ARG A 178 8.31 -9.93 -22.24
C ARG A 178 7.97 -8.63 -22.98
N GLY A 179 9.02 -7.88 -23.35
CA GLY A 179 8.88 -6.63 -24.07
C GLY A 179 8.65 -6.84 -25.56
N SER A 180 7.84 -5.99 -26.18
CA SER A 180 7.66 -5.92 -27.65
C SER A 180 7.27 -4.53 -28.09
N ALA A 181 7.60 -4.16 -29.35
CA ALA A 181 7.22 -2.87 -29.91
C ALA A 181 5.69 -2.67 -29.98
N PRO A 182 4.86 -3.68 -30.34
CA PRO A 182 3.40 -3.54 -30.27
C PRO A 182 2.88 -3.30 -28.85
N ALA A 183 3.45 -3.96 -27.84
CA ALA A 183 3.06 -3.74 -26.44
C ALA A 183 3.37 -2.32 -25.99
N LEU A 184 4.52 -1.78 -26.38
CA LEU A 184 4.89 -0.39 -26.10
C LEU A 184 3.95 0.60 -26.81
N ALA A 185 3.66 0.41 -28.11
CA ALA A 185 2.73 1.25 -28.84
C ALA A 185 1.34 1.28 -28.21
N ARG A 186 0.83 0.11 -27.80
CA ARG A 186 -0.43 0.00 -27.05
C ARG A 186 -0.37 0.75 -25.72
N ALA A 187 0.71 0.61 -24.97
CA ALA A 187 0.85 1.29 -23.68
C ALA A 187 0.88 2.82 -23.83
N ILE A 188 1.52 3.34 -24.88
CA ILE A 188 1.51 4.77 -25.22
C ILE A 188 0.08 5.24 -25.54
N ALA A 189 -0.65 4.52 -26.39
CA ALA A 189 -2.03 4.87 -26.74
C ALA A 189 -2.95 4.87 -25.51
N VAL A 190 -2.81 3.86 -24.64
CA VAL A 190 -3.56 3.78 -23.37
C VAL A 190 -3.19 4.93 -22.43
N ALA A 191 -1.92 5.31 -22.33
CA ALA A 191 -1.48 6.44 -21.50
C ALA A 191 -2.10 7.77 -22.00
N ALA A 192 -2.15 8.00 -23.30
CA ALA A 192 -2.76 9.19 -23.88
C ALA A 192 -4.26 9.33 -23.55
N LEU A 193 -4.99 8.20 -23.45
CA LEU A 193 -6.41 8.20 -23.06
C LEU A 193 -6.60 8.29 -21.54
N ARG A 194 -5.74 7.65 -20.76
CA ARG A 194 -5.86 7.63 -19.30
C ARG A 194 -5.49 8.95 -18.63
N ALA A 195 -4.54 9.70 -19.17
CA ALA A 195 -4.13 10.97 -18.57
C ALA A 195 -5.30 11.97 -18.47
N PRO A 196 -6.03 12.32 -19.55
CA PRO A 196 -7.21 13.19 -19.46
C PRO A 196 -8.33 12.55 -18.62
N TRP A 197 -8.52 11.23 -18.68
CA TRP A 197 -9.49 10.54 -17.84
C TRP A 197 -9.20 10.75 -16.35
N TYR A 198 -7.96 10.54 -15.91
CA TYR A 198 -7.57 10.73 -14.50
C TYR A 198 -7.65 12.19 -14.09
N LEU A 199 -7.25 13.10 -14.96
CA LEU A 199 -7.25 14.52 -14.67
C LEU A 199 -8.68 15.08 -14.60
N ILE A 200 -9.52 14.80 -15.60
CA ILE A 200 -10.83 15.43 -15.79
C ILE A 200 -11.94 14.57 -15.13
N VAL A 201 -12.14 13.35 -15.64
CA VAL A 201 -13.26 12.51 -15.20
C VAL A 201 -13.13 12.06 -13.75
N ARG A 202 -11.90 11.68 -13.33
CA ARG A 202 -11.60 11.35 -11.95
C ARG A 202 -11.29 12.58 -11.10
N SER A 203 -11.49 13.77 -11.64
CA SER A 203 -11.32 15.06 -10.96
C SER A 203 -9.92 15.29 -10.34
N GLY A 204 -8.86 14.67 -10.88
CA GLY A 204 -7.50 14.83 -10.36
C GLY A 204 -7.01 16.27 -10.32
N TRP A 205 -7.52 17.14 -11.20
CA TRP A 205 -7.24 18.58 -11.22
C TRP A 205 -7.60 19.30 -9.90
N ARG A 206 -8.53 18.74 -9.10
CA ARG A 206 -8.97 19.34 -7.82
C ARG A 206 -7.90 19.27 -6.74
N ASP A 207 -6.93 18.36 -6.84
CA ASP A 207 -5.75 18.31 -5.97
C ASP A 207 -4.61 19.22 -6.47
N GLY A 208 -4.94 20.17 -7.36
CA GLY A 208 -4.00 21.14 -7.93
C GLY A 208 -2.89 20.47 -8.74
N TRP A 209 -1.68 21.05 -8.71
CA TRP A 209 -0.54 20.53 -9.48
C TRP A 209 -0.16 19.09 -9.10
N ARG A 210 -0.41 18.69 -7.83
CA ARG A 210 -0.12 17.34 -7.35
C ARG A 210 -1.01 16.30 -8.03
N GLY A 211 -2.31 16.58 -8.08
CA GLY A 211 -3.26 15.70 -8.75
C GLY A 211 -3.04 15.65 -10.26
N ALA A 212 -2.72 16.78 -10.89
CA ALA A 212 -2.34 16.82 -12.30
C ALA A 212 -1.08 15.99 -12.56
N PHE A 213 -0.03 16.17 -11.78
CA PHE A 213 1.19 15.38 -11.88
C PHE A 213 0.90 13.87 -11.72
N LEU A 214 0.12 13.48 -10.71
CA LEU A 214 -0.23 12.08 -10.47
C LEU A 214 -1.10 11.50 -11.58
N ALA A 215 -1.99 12.28 -12.19
CA ALA A 215 -2.78 11.85 -13.35
C ALA A 215 -1.87 11.47 -14.52
N PHE A 216 -0.91 12.32 -14.87
CA PHE A 216 0.03 12.04 -15.95
C PHE A 216 1.01 10.91 -15.60
N SER A 217 1.59 10.91 -14.41
CA SER A 217 2.56 9.89 -14.02
C SER A 217 1.93 8.50 -13.87
N SER A 218 0.69 8.40 -13.35
CA SER A 218 -0.05 7.13 -13.27
C SER A 218 -0.42 6.63 -14.67
N ALA A 219 -0.79 7.51 -15.60
CA ALA A 219 -1.04 7.14 -16.98
C ALA A 219 0.24 6.68 -17.69
N ALA A 220 1.38 7.32 -17.42
CA ALA A 220 2.68 6.99 -17.99
C ALA A 220 3.31 5.72 -17.39
N TYR A 221 2.89 5.28 -16.21
CA TYR A 221 3.49 4.15 -15.51
C TYR A 221 3.55 2.86 -16.37
N PRO A 222 2.44 2.36 -16.97
CA PRO A 222 2.48 1.18 -17.84
C PRO A 222 3.35 1.38 -19.09
N MET A 223 3.40 2.60 -19.62
CA MET A 223 4.27 2.92 -20.76
C MET A 223 5.75 2.79 -20.39
N VAL A 224 6.15 3.29 -19.22
CA VAL A 224 7.54 3.16 -18.73
C VAL A 224 7.90 1.70 -18.46
N VAL A 225 6.96 0.92 -17.91
CA VAL A 225 7.14 -0.53 -17.70
C VAL A 225 7.35 -1.24 -19.05
N ALA A 226 6.46 -1.01 -20.03
CA ALA A 226 6.56 -1.60 -21.36
C ALA A 226 7.85 -1.20 -22.09
N TRP A 227 8.27 0.06 -21.97
CA TRP A 227 9.54 0.55 -22.52
C TRP A 227 10.75 -0.14 -21.90
N LYS A 228 10.78 -0.27 -20.57
CA LYS A 228 11.87 -0.96 -19.87
C LYS A 228 11.92 -2.45 -20.24
N ALA A 229 10.77 -3.11 -20.36
CA ALA A 229 10.70 -4.50 -20.79
C ALA A 229 11.19 -4.67 -22.23
N TRP A 230 10.76 -3.78 -23.16
CA TRP A 230 11.20 -3.81 -24.56
C TRP A 230 12.70 -3.59 -24.72
N ARG A 231 13.32 -2.71 -23.94
CA ARG A 231 14.76 -2.47 -24.00
C ARG A 231 15.61 -3.63 -23.49
N ARG A 232 15.01 -4.61 -22.83
CA ARG A 232 15.70 -5.82 -22.33
C ARG A 232 15.54 -7.02 -23.26
N ALA A 233 14.57 -6.96 -24.18
CA ALA A 233 14.30 -8.00 -25.18
C ALA A 233 15.26 -7.90 -26.36
#